data_e065d7db7f952af6dd4c100c62b7471c
#
_entry.id   e065d7db7f952af6dd4c100c62b7471c
#
_cell.length_a   1.000
_cell.length_b   1.000
_cell.length_c   1.000
_cell.angle_alpha   90.00
_cell.angle_beta   90.00
_cell.angle_gamma   90.00
#
_symmetry.space_group_name_H-M   'P 1'
#
loop_
_entity.id
_entity.type
_entity.pdbx_description
1 polymer ?
#
loop_
_entity_poly.entity_id
_entity_poly.type
_entity_poly.pdbx_seq_one_letter_code
_entity_poly.pdbx_strand_id
1 'polypeptide(L)'
;MADVLTGKGFLVTTSLAAGLTAGASEIITVIGLSVANVHATVDSWVTVDVNRDGGVDSELGHQVNIPVNDSLDMLNGGKIVLNNSDTLDFIAENASSIEASISYLVQT
;
A
#
# COMPACT_ATOMS: atom_id res chain seq x y z
N MET A 1 -26.38 -0.83 -1.09
CA MET A 1 -24.94 -0.97 -0.83
C MET A 1 -24.33 -1.87 -1.88
N ALA A 2 -23.26 -1.41 -2.50
CA ALA A 2 -22.56 -2.18 -3.52
C ALA A 2 -21.18 -2.59 -2.97
N ASP A 3 -20.80 -3.83 -3.21
CA ASP A 3 -19.49 -4.35 -2.85
C ASP A 3 -18.75 -4.66 -4.14
N VAL A 4 -17.55 -4.10 -4.30
CA VAL A 4 -16.73 -4.29 -5.50
C VAL A 4 -15.35 -4.79 -5.09
N LEU A 5 -15.01 -5.98 -5.57
CA LEU A 5 -13.66 -6.53 -5.41
C LEU A 5 -12.80 -6.04 -6.57
N THR A 6 -11.67 -5.40 -6.28
CA THR A 6 -10.83 -4.81 -7.30
C THR A 6 -9.35 -4.93 -6.96
N GLY A 7 -8.51 -4.72 -7.95
CA GLY A 7 -7.07 -4.73 -7.82
C GLY A 7 -6.46 -3.47 -8.40
N LYS A 8 -5.30 -3.09 -7.88
CA LYS A 8 -4.56 -1.91 -8.32
C LYS A 8 -3.07 -2.18 -8.26
N GLY A 9 -2.34 -1.77 -9.30
CA GLY A 9 -0.89 -1.85 -9.33
C GLY A 9 -0.30 -0.49 -9.69
N PHE A 10 0.84 -0.13 -9.09
CA PHE A 10 1.51 1.14 -9.38
C PHE A 10 2.97 1.11 -8.92
N LEU A 11 3.77 2.02 -9.48
CA LEU A 11 5.13 2.27 -9.00
C LEU A 11 5.09 3.22 -7.81
N VAL A 12 5.79 2.83 -6.74
CA VAL A 12 5.92 3.67 -5.55
C VAL A 12 6.93 4.77 -5.83
N THR A 13 6.59 6.01 -5.47
CA THR A 13 7.46 7.17 -5.70
C THR A 13 8.41 7.40 -4.53
N THR A 14 9.38 8.29 -4.72
CA THR A 14 10.32 8.68 -3.65
C THR A 14 9.78 9.78 -2.74
N SER A 15 8.55 10.21 -2.97
CA SER A 15 7.82 11.13 -2.09
C SER A 15 6.61 10.39 -1.52
N LEU A 16 6.29 10.63 -0.26
CA LEU A 16 5.13 10.02 0.38
C LEU A 16 3.85 10.39 -0.37
N ALA A 17 3.12 9.39 -0.82
CA ALA A 17 1.90 9.61 -1.60
C ALA A 17 0.87 8.52 -1.30
N ALA A 18 -0.41 8.87 -1.41
CA ALA A 18 -1.49 7.92 -1.23
C ALA A 18 -1.55 6.96 -2.43
N GLY A 19 -1.48 5.67 -2.16
CA GLY A 19 -1.69 4.64 -3.16
C GLY A 19 -3.14 4.19 -3.22
N LEU A 20 -3.88 4.36 -2.12
CA LEU A 20 -5.27 3.97 -2.02
C LEU A 20 -5.97 4.92 -1.06
N THR A 21 -7.13 5.44 -1.43
CA THR A 21 -7.91 6.37 -0.63
C THR A 21 -9.34 5.89 -0.52
N ALA A 22 -9.85 5.76 0.71
CA ALA A 22 -11.28 5.52 0.92
C ALA A 22 -12.03 6.83 0.79
N GLY A 23 -13.03 6.87 -0.06
CA GLY A 23 -13.85 8.06 -0.23
C GLY A 23 -14.74 8.35 0.98
N ALA A 24 -15.44 9.47 0.95
CA ALA A 24 -16.25 9.94 2.08
C ALA A 24 -17.40 8.99 2.44
N SER A 25 -17.85 8.18 1.49
CA SER A 25 -18.94 7.21 1.74
C SER A 25 -18.49 5.77 1.49
N GLU A 26 -17.18 5.52 1.54
CA GLU A 26 -16.60 4.20 1.26
C GLU A 26 -15.92 3.62 2.49
N ILE A 27 -15.97 2.30 2.58
CA ILE A 27 -15.11 1.52 3.47
C ILE A 27 -14.36 0.56 2.58
N ILE A 28 -13.03 0.54 2.70
CA ILE A 28 -12.17 -0.34 1.91
C ILE A 28 -11.53 -1.38 2.82
N THR A 29 -11.68 -2.64 2.47
CA THR A 29 -10.96 -3.74 3.13
C THR A 29 -9.84 -4.19 2.21
N VAL A 30 -8.59 -3.97 2.62
CA VAL A 30 -7.42 -4.43 1.88
C VAL A 30 -7.18 -5.88 2.27
N ILE A 31 -7.22 -6.78 1.30
CA ILE A 31 -7.09 -8.23 1.52
C ILE A 31 -5.78 -8.78 0.98
N GLY A 32 -5.05 -8.01 0.18
CA GLY A 32 -3.73 -8.37 -0.30
C GLY A 32 -2.91 -7.14 -0.60
N LEU A 33 -1.66 -7.15 -0.20
CA LEU A 33 -0.72 -6.05 -0.47
C LEU A 33 0.67 -6.64 -0.61
N SER A 34 1.22 -6.57 -1.82
CA SER A 34 2.59 -7.00 -2.06
C SER A 34 3.40 -5.89 -2.67
N VAL A 35 4.68 -5.86 -2.35
CA VAL A 35 5.66 -4.94 -2.93
C VAL A 35 6.80 -5.76 -3.51
N ALA A 36 7.27 -5.36 -4.69
CA ALA A 36 8.35 -6.06 -5.38
C ALA A 36 9.40 -5.07 -5.84
N ASN A 37 10.67 -5.44 -5.70
CA ASN A 37 11.74 -4.63 -6.27
C ASN A 37 11.94 -5.04 -7.73
N VAL A 38 11.60 -4.12 -8.63
CA VAL A 38 11.69 -4.32 -10.08
C VAL A 38 12.91 -3.63 -10.68
N HIS A 39 13.78 -3.06 -9.85
CA HIS A 39 15.02 -2.45 -10.32
C HIS A 39 16.01 -3.53 -10.74
N ALA A 40 16.82 -3.22 -11.75
CA ALA A 40 17.74 -4.20 -12.30
C ALA A 40 18.93 -4.51 -11.37
N THR A 41 19.37 -3.54 -10.57
CA THR A 41 20.66 -3.65 -9.86
C THR A 41 20.68 -3.09 -8.44
N VAL A 42 19.64 -2.38 -7.99
CA VAL A 42 19.67 -1.63 -6.73
C VAL A 42 18.61 -2.13 -5.76
N ASP A 43 19.02 -2.47 -4.55
CA ASP A 43 18.08 -2.72 -3.45
C ASP A 43 17.36 -1.41 -3.09
N SER A 44 16.14 -1.52 -2.60
CA SER A 44 15.36 -0.35 -2.20
C SER A 44 14.51 -0.69 -1.00
N TRP A 45 14.42 0.23 -0.05
CA TRP A 45 13.44 0.07 1.03
C TRP A 45 12.11 0.71 0.62
N VAL A 46 11.06 0.28 1.29
CA VAL A 46 9.71 0.83 1.15
C VAL A 46 9.11 1.03 2.53
N THR A 47 8.36 2.12 2.70
CA THR A 47 7.54 2.36 3.88
C THR A 47 6.09 2.42 3.45
N VAL A 48 5.23 1.72 4.18
CA VAL A 48 3.78 1.71 3.93
C VAL A 48 3.08 2.12 5.21
N ASP A 49 2.32 3.22 5.13
CA ASP A 49 1.59 3.80 6.26
C ASP A 49 0.10 3.69 6.06
N VAL A 50 -0.63 3.45 7.15
CA VAL A 50 -2.07 3.67 7.19
C VAL A 50 -2.30 5.04 7.83
N ASN A 51 -2.76 6.00 7.04
CA ASN A 51 -3.04 7.36 7.49
C ASN A 51 -4.53 7.47 7.83
N ARG A 52 -4.84 7.57 9.12
CA ARG A 52 -6.21 7.64 9.61
C ARG A 52 -6.70 9.07 9.66
N ASP A 53 -7.83 9.33 9.03
CA ASP A 53 -8.47 10.63 9.11
C ASP A 53 -9.04 10.83 10.52
N GLY A 54 -8.43 11.73 11.29
CA GLY A 54 -8.84 11.99 12.68
C GLY A 54 -8.42 10.93 13.67
N GLY A 55 -7.59 9.98 13.29
CA GLY A 55 -7.10 8.91 14.16
C GLY A 55 -5.59 8.87 14.25
N VAL A 56 -5.08 7.78 14.81
CA VAL A 56 -3.64 7.55 14.94
C VAL A 56 -3.15 6.78 13.73
N ASP A 57 -2.14 7.30 13.06
CA ASP A 57 -1.51 6.64 11.93
C ASP A 57 -0.69 5.45 12.41
N SER A 58 -0.56 4.44 11.56
CA SER A 58 0.27 3.28 11.85
C SER A 58 1.03 2.84 10.61
N GLU A 59 2.20 2.26 10.82
CA GLU A 59 3.03 1.75 9.72
C GLU A 59 2.87 0.24 9.60
N LEU A 60 2.65 -0.25 8.38
CA LEU A 60 2.68 -1.68 8.09
C LEU A 60 4.11 -2.16 7.95
N GLY A 61 5.00 -1.29 7.49
CA GLY A 61 6.41 -1.53 7.39
C GLY A 61 7.15 -0.22 7.26
N HIS A 62 8.27 -0.07 7.97
CA HIS A 62 9.06 1.15 7.97
C HIS A 62 10.42 0.86 7.37
N GLN A 63 10.71 1.45 6.21
CA GLN A 63 11.98 1.27 5.50
C GLN A 63 12.40 -0.21 5.42
N VAL A 64 11.44 -1.05 5.02
CA VAL A 64 11.70 -2.48 4.85
C VAL A 64 12.51 -2.68 3.58
N ASN A 65 13.70 -3.22 3.69
CA ASN A 65 14.56 -3.42 2.53
C ASN A 65 14.06 -4.57 1.66
N ILE A 66 13.85 -4.27 0.39
CA ILE A 66 13.47 -5.27 -0.61
C ILE A 66 14.66 -5.46 -1.56
N PRO A 67 15.38 -6.58 -1.46
CA PRO A 67 16.50 -6.84 -2.38
C PRO A 67 16.06 -6.91 -3.83
N VAL A 68 16.99 -6.70 -4.73
CA VAL A 68 16.77 -6.87 -6.17
C VAL A 68 16.15 -8.24 -6.45
N ASN A 69 15.12 -8.26 -7.30
CA ASN A 69 14.40 -9.48 -7.70
C ASN A 69 13.61 -10.15 -6.57
N ASP A 70 13.37 -9.44 -5.47
CA ASP A 70 12.61 -9.99 -4.35
C ASP A 70 11.26 -9.26 -4.20
N SER A 71 10.37 -9.87 -3.42
CA SER A 71 9.06 -9.32 -3.14
C SER A 71 8.64 -9.67 -1.72
N LEU A 72 7.67 -8.92 -1.18
CA LEU A 72 7.20 -9.12 0.19
C LEU A 72 5.69 -8.92 0.24
N ASP A 73 5.00 -9.85 0.92
CA ASP A 73 3.59 -9.70 1.28
C ASP A 73 3.53 -8.87 2.56
N MET A 74 3.06 -7.64 2.46
CA MET A 74 3.03 -6.69 3.57
C MET A 74 1.95 -6.99 4.60
N LEU A 75 0.91 -7.73 4.24
CA LEU A 75 -0.17 -8.07 5.16
C LEU A 75 0.06 -9.39 5.88
N ASN A 76 0.88 -10.25 5.31
CA ASN A 76 1.20 -11.56 5.88
C ASN A 76 -0.06 -12.36 6.25
N GLY A 77 -1.05 -12.34 5.35
CA GLY A 77 -2.32 -13.03 5.54
C GLY A 77 -3.38 -12.25 6.32
N GLY A 78 -3.03 -11.05 6.81
CA GLY A 78 -3.97 -10.19 7.54
C GLY A 78 -4.82 -9.33 6.61
N LYS A 79 -5.60 -8.44 7.22
CA LYS A 79 -6.44 -7.48 6.50
C LYS A 79 -6.32 -6.11 7.14
N ILE A 80 -6.49 -5.07 6.31
CA ILE A 80 -6.53 -3.68 6.77
C ILE A 80 -7.86 -3.07 6.34
N VAL A 81 -8.53 -2.40 7.26
CA VAL A 81 -9.75 -1.67 6.97
C VAL A 81 -9.44 -0.19 6.91
N LEU A 82 -9.76 0.45 5.78
CA LEU A 82 -9.71 1.89 5.62
C LEU A 82 -11.13 2.43 5.78
N ASN A 83 -11.34 3.23 6.82
CA ASN A 83 -12.61 3.92 7.03
C ASN A 83 -12.70 5.13 6.12
N ASN A 84 -13.82 5.84 6.14
CA ASN A 84 -14.01 7.02 5.30
C ASN A 84 -12.83 7.98 5.43
N SER A 85 -12.29 8.41 4.31
CA SER A 85 -11.19 9.37 4.20
C SER A 85 -9.81 8.89 4.70
N ASP A 86 -9.68 7.64 5.11
CA ASP A 86 -8.38 7.05 5.41
C ASP A 86 -7.61 6.78 4.12
N THR A 87 -6.28 6.82 4.21
CA THR A 87 -5.42 6.52 3.06
C THR A 87 -4.38 5.47 3.41
N LEU A 88 -3.92 4.75 2.41
CA LEU A 88 -2.78 3.86 2.48
C LEU A 88 -1.66 4.52 1.69
N ASP A 89 -0.62 4.97 2.38
CA ASP A 89 0.45 5.79 1.81
C ASP A 89 1.72 5.00 1.64
N PHE A 90 2.48 5.34 0.58
CA PHE A 90 3.68 4.62 0.18
C PHE A 90 4.82 5.57 -0.11
N ILE A 91 6.04 5.17 0.24
CA ILE A 91 7.27 5.86 -0.16
C ILE A 91 8.39 4.83 -0.35
N ALA A 92 9.21 5.01 -1.38
CA ALA A 92 10.34 4.14 -1.67
C ALA A 92 11.65 4.92 -1.64
N GLU A 93 12.74 4.22 -1.37
CA GLU A 93 14.09 4.80 -1.33
C GLU A 93 14.53 5.29 -2.70
N ASN A 94 14.34 4.48 -3.73
CA ASN A 94 14.82 4.74 -5.07
C ASN A 94 13.69 4.82 -6.07
N ALA A 95 13.81 5.73 -7.03
CA ALA A 95 12.82 5.87 -8.10
C ALA A 95 12.76 4.62 -8.97
N SER A 96 11.57 4.28 -9.45
CA SER A 96 11.32 3.16 -10.36
C SER A 96 11.82 1.81 -9.83
N SER A 97 11.83 1.66 -8.50
CA SER A 97 12.36 0.44 -7.88
C SER A 97 11.29 -0.46 -7.29
N ILE A 98 10.26 0.11 -6.67
CA ILE A 98 9.25 -0.66 -5.96
C ILE A 98 7.91 -0.56 -6.67
N GLU A 99 7.35 -1.73 -6.99
CA GLU A 99 6.03 -1.85 -7.58
C GLU A 99 5.10 -2.45 -6.53
N ALA A 100 3.97 -1.78 -6.27
CA ALA A 100 2.98 -2.24 -5.31
C ALA A 100 1.78 -2.84 -6.03
N SER A 101 1.22 -3.89 -5.45
CA SER A 101 0.00 -4.52 -5.95
C SER A 101 -0.96 -4.70 -4.78
N ILE A 102 -2.17 -4.16 -4.92
CA ILE A 102 -3.18 -4.17 -3.86
C ILE A 102 -4.43 -4.86 -4.37
N SER A 103 -4.98 -5.77 -3.55
CA SER A 103 -6.30 -6.36 -3.77
C SER A 103 -7.21 -5.90 -2.65
N TYR A 104 -8.38 -5.38 -2.97
CA TYR A 104 -9.25 -4.80 -1.96
C TYR A 104 -10.72 -4.86 -2.34
N LEU A 105 -11.58 -4.76 -1.30
CA LEU A 105 -13.03 -4.73 -1.44
C LEU A 105 -13.51 -3.33 -1.06
N VAL A 106 -14.28 -2.71 -1.95
CA VAL A 106 -14.89 -1.40 -1.70
C VAL A 106 -16.35 -1.61 -1.36
N GLN A 107 -16.79 -1.06 -0.24
CA GLN A 107 -18.20 -1.07 0.19
C GLN A 107 -18.73 0.34 0.26
N THR A 108 -19.86 0.57 -0.35
CA THR A 108 -20.51 1.88 -0.36
C THR A 108 -21.89 1.87 0.25
#